data_7fa86dc02c919ef3bc183a8d958e8d16
#
_entry.id   7fa86dc02c919ef3bc183a8d958e8d16
#
_cell.length_a   1.000
_cell.length_b   1.000
_cell.length_c   1.000
_cell.angle_alpha   90.00
_cell.angle_beta   90.00
_cell.angle_gamma   90.00
#
_symmetry.space_group_name_H-M   'P 1'
#
loop_
_entity.id
_entity.type
_entity.pdbx_description
1 polymer ?
#
loop_
_entity_poly.entity_id
_entity_poly.type
_entity_poly.pdbx_seq_one_letter_code
_entity_poly.pdbx_strand_id
1 'polypeptide(L)'
;TAVDPAWQSRSDWDIYKGFAKKFSEICVGHLGVERELVLTPLMHDSPSELAQPFDVKDWKRGECDLIPGKTAPTLLVVERDYPNVYKRYTALGPLMAKVGNGGKGISWNTQTEVRQLGELSGLVTAPGATCGMPKIETDIDACEVVLMLAPETNGHVAVKAWQALGKQTGLDHAHLAIHREDEKIRLRDIQAQPRKIISSPTWSGIESETVSYNAGYTNVHELIPWRTLTGRQQFYMDHPWMIAFGEGFTSYRPPVDLKTTRIQGVKPNGNPEIALNFITPHQ
;
A
#
# COMPACT_ATOMS: atom_id res chain seq x y z
N THR A 1 -5.77 15.31 8.01
CA THR A 1 -6.04 16.36 7.01
C THR A 1 -5.48 17.70 7.45
N ALA A 2 -5.07 18.54 6.51
CA ALA A 2 -4.54 19.89 6.80
C ALA A 2 -5.65 20.86 7.27
N VAL A 3 -6.88 20.59 6.89
CA VAL A 3 -8.09 21.32 7.26
C VAL A 3 -9.24 20.33 7.47
N ASP A 4 -10.24 20.73 8.23
CA ASP A 4 -11.44 19.91 8.39
C ASP A 4 -12.14 19.75 7.04
N PRO A 5 -12.72 18.58 6.76
CA PRO A 5 -13.47 18.34 5.54
C PRO A 5 -14.60 19.34 5.39
N ALA A 6 -14.77 19.89 4.18
CA ALA A 6 -15.85 20.83 3.90
C ALA A 6 -17.20 20.10 3.86
N TRP A 7 -18.23 20.72 4.42
CA TRP A 7 -19.63 20.24 4.45
C TRP A 7 -19.76 18.81 5.02
N GLN A 8 -20.24 17.89 4.20
CA GLN A 8 -20.43 16.46 4.55
C GLN A 8 -19.34 15.56 3.99
N SER A 9 -18.27 16.13 3.43
CA SER A 9 -17.14 15.33 2.95
C SER A 9 -16.43 14.63 4.10
N ARG A 10 -15.84 13.50 3.80
CA ARG A 10 -15.13 12.66 4.76
C ARG A 10 -13.81 12.23 4.16
N SER A 11 -12.85 11.91 5.02
CA SER A 11 -11.62 11.27 4.58
C SER A 11 -11.90 9.87 4.01
N ASP A 12 -11.05 9.38 3.14
CA ASP A 12 -11.15 8.02 2.60
C ASP A 12 -11.20 6.99 3.73
N TRP A 13 -10.40 7.19 4.77
CA TRP A 13 -10.42 6.35 5.96
C TRP A 13 -11.80 6.29 6.61
N ASP A 14 -12.43 7.43 6.85
CA ASP A 14 -13.76 7.51 7.48
C ASP A 14 -14.84 6.89 6.59
N ILE A 15 -14.73 7.07 5.27
CA ILE A 15 -15.64 6.47 4.30
C ILE A 15 -15.56 4.94 4.39
N TYR A 16 -14.38 4.36 4.22
CA TYR A 16 -14.20 2.92 4.26
C TYR A 16 -14.48 2.31 5.64
N LYS A 17 -14.11 3.01 6.71
CA LYS A 17 -14.45 2.62 8.09
C LYS A 17 -15.97 2.60 8.31
N GLY A 18 -16.68 3.59 7.77
CA GLY A 18 -18.14 3.65 7.80
C GLY A 18 -18.78 2.49 7.02
N PHE A 19 -18.28 2.19 5.84
CA PHE A 19 -18.72 1.02 5.07
C PHE A 19 -18.46 -0.28 5.83
N ALA A 20 -17.26 -0.46 6.36
CA ALA A 20 -16.91 -1.66 7.12
C ALA A 20 -17.81 -1.85 8.34
N LYS A 21 -18.16 -0.76 9.04
CA LYS A 21 -19.10 -0.79 10.17
C LYS A 21 -20.48 -1.26 9.74
N LYS A 22 -21.03 -0.60 8.70
CA LYS A 22 -22.37 -0.94 8.21
C LYS A 22 -22.43 -2.34 7.63
N PHE A 23 -21.41 -2.73 6.90
CA PHE A 23 -21.29 -4.08 6.34
C PHE A 23 -21.26 -5.15 7.46
N SER A 24 -20.43 -4.95 8.49
CA SER A 24 -20.36 -5.87 9.62
C SER A 24 -21.72 -6.02 10.34
N GLU A 25 -22.46 -4.93 10.50
CA GLU A 25 -23.81 -4.97 11.10
C GLU A 25 -24.79 -5.80 10.25
N ILE A 26 -24.79 -5.59 8.93
CA ILE A 26 -25.71 -6.28 8.01
C ILE A 26 -25.36 -7.77 7.88
N CYS A 27 -24.07 -8.11 7.97
CA CYS A 27 -23.62 -9.49 7.83
C CYS A 27 -24.07 -10.42 8.96
N VAL A 28 -24.40 -9.88 10.14
CA VAL A 28 -24.84 -10.71 11.26
C VAL A 28 -26.07 -11.53 10.89
N GLY A 29 -25.95 -12.85 11.01
CA GLY A 29 -27.00 -13.80 10.64
C GLY A 29 -27.15 -14.11 9.14
N HIS A 30 -26.38 -13.44 8.27
CA HIS A 30 -26.40 -13.67 6.82
C HIS A 30 -25.07 -14.24 6.29
N LEU A 31 -23.95 -13.70 6.78
CA LEU A 31 -22.60 -14.15 6.45
C LEU A 31 -21.84 -14.48 7.74
N GLY A 32 -20.98 -15.45 7.66
CA GLY A 32 -20.15 -15.90 8.79
C GLY A 32 -18.66 -15.76 8.51
N VAL A 33 -17.92 -16.74 9.01
CA VAL A 33 -16.49 -16.89 8.73
C VAL A 33 -16.34 -17.85 7.56
N GLU A 34 -15.68 -17.39 6.51
CA GLU A 34 -15.32 -18.22 5.35
C GLU A 34 -13.81 -18.45 5.34
N ARG A 35 -13.41 -19.62 4.88
CA ARG A 35 -12.00 -19.97 4.70
C ARG A 35 -11.75 -20.34 3.26
N GLU A 36 -10.74 -19.71 2.69
CA GLU A 36 -10.30 -19.97 1.32
C GLU A 36 -8.85 -20.39 1.30
N LEU A 37 -8.54 -21.28 0.37
CA LEU A 37 -7.17 -21.65 0.06
C LEU A 37 -6.67 -20.73 -1.05
N VAL A 38 -5.66 -19.93 -0.73
CA VAL A 38 -5.07 -18.97 -1.66
C VAL A 38 -3.65 -19.37 -2.00
N LEU A 39 -3.35 -19.44 -3.29
CA LEU A 39 -2.00 -19.61 -3.80
C LEU A 39 -1.29 -18.26 -3.77
N THR A 40 -0.19 -18.15 -3.03
CA THR A 40 0.64 -16.95 -3.06
C THR A 40 1.51 -16.94 -4.31
N PRO A 41 1.60 -15.80 -5.04
CA PRO A 41 2.53 -15.68 -6.15
C PRO A 41 3.97 -15.71 -5.68
N LEU A 42 4.88 -15.99 -6.60
CA LEU A 42 6.31 -15.88 -6.36
C LEU A 42 6.72 -14.41 -6.24
N MET A 43 7.64 -14.12 -5.33
CA MET A 43 8.03 -12.74 -5.04
C MET A 43 8.74 -12.04 -6.20
N HIS A 44 9.42 -12.79 -7.06
CA HIS A 44 10.19 -12.25 -8.19
C HIS A 44 9.41 -12.26 -9.52
N ASP A 45 8.10 -12.51 -9.48
CA ASP A 45 7.27 -12.49 -10.70
C ASP A 45 6.85 -11.07 -11.10
N SER A 46 7.12 -10.06 -10.27
CA SER A 46 6.78 -8.68 -10.63
C SER A 46 7.79 -8.06 -11.62
N PRO A 47 7.33 -7.27 -12.60
CA PRO A 47 8.23 -6.58 -13.52
C PRO A 47 9.27 -5.69 -12.84
N SER A 48 8.93 -5.11 -11.69
CA SER A 48 9.85 -4.29 -10.91
C SER A 48 10.99 -5.08 -10.28
N GLU A 49 10.77 -6.35 -9.97
CA GLU A 49 11.80 -7.25 -9.45
C GLU A 49 12.67 -7.80 -10.57
N LEU A 50 12.10 -8.10 -11.72
CA LEU A 50 12.85 -8.49 -12.92
C LEU A 50 13.78 -7.36 -13.41
N ALA A 51 13.44 -6.11 -13.14
CA ALA A 51 14.26 -4.96 -13.47
C ALA A 51 15.34 -4.63 -12.41
N GLN A 52 15.46 -5.39 -11.34
CA GLN A 52 16.50 -5.20 -10.33
C GLN A 52 17.88 -5.53 -10.93
N PRO A 53 18.95 -4.81 -10.53
CA PRO A 53 20.30 -5.08 -11.00
C PRO A 53 20.91 -6.37 -10.43
N PHE A 54 20.16 -7.12 -9.62
CA PHE A 54 20.59 -8.37 -9.02
C PHE A 54 20.05 -9.53 -9.82
N ASP A 55 20.84 -10.56 -9.96
CA ASP A 55 20.41 -11.83 -10.55
C ASP A 55 19.28 -12.42 -9.71
N VAL A 56 18.09 -12.45 -10.30
CA VAL A 56 16.96 -13.17 -9.71
C VAL A 56 17.20 -14.66 -9.89
N LYS A 57 17.42 -15.35 -8.80
CA LYS A 57 17.65 -16.80 -8.82
C LYS A 57 16.34 -17.54 -9.02
N ASP A 58 16.33 -18.40 -10.03
CA ASP A 58 15.16 -19.19 -10.39
C ASP A 58 15.27 -20.60 -9.77
N TRP A 59 14.37 -20.92 -8.84
CA TRP A 59 14.30 -22.24 -8.24
C TRP A 59 13.98 -23.35 -9.25
N LYS A 60 13.25 -23.06 -10.34
CA LYS A 60 12.95 -24.03 -11.39
C LYS A 60 14.20 -24.49 -12.13
N ARG A 61 15.22 -23.64 -12.14
CA ARG A 61 16.53 -23.95 -12.72
C ARG A 61 17.52 -24.51 -11.70
N GLY A 62 17.11 -24.67 -10.46
CA GLY A 62 17.98 -25.13 -9.38
C GLY A 62 18.98 -24.09 -8.89
N GLU A 63 18.77 -22.83 -9.19
CA GLU A 63 19.67 -21.74 -8.80
C GLU A 63 19.52 -21.32 -7.34
N CYS A 64 18.43 -21.70 -6.69
CA CYS A 64 18.19 -21.48 -5.27
C CYS A 64 17.26 -22.56 -4.69
N ASP A 65 17.23 -22.62 -3.36
CA ASP A 65 16.36 -23.54 -2.63
C ASP A 65 14.88 -23.19 -2.79
N LEU A 66 14.04 -24.21 -2.73
CA LEU A 66 12.59 -24.07 -2.69
C LEU A 66 12.17 -23.60 -1.29
N ILE A 67 11.89 -22.30 -1.15
CA ILE A 67 11.40 -21.71 0.10
C ILE A 67 9.95 -21.29 -0.13
N PRO A 68 8.96 -21.98 0.49
CA PRO A 68 7.55 -21.63 0.33
C PRO A 68 7.27 -20.16 0.68
N GLY A 69 6.56 -19.45 -0.20
CA GLY A 69 6.25 -18.03 -0.08
C GLY A 69 7.40 -17.09 -0.43
N LYS A 70 8.56 -17.60 -0.84
CA LYS A 70 9.70 -16.80 -1.33
C LYS A 70 10.11 -17.20 -2.73
N THR A 71 10.76 -18.35 -2.86
CA THR A 71 11.25 -18.86 -4.16
C THR A 71 10.34 -19.94 -4.74
N ALA A 72 9.38 -20.41 -3.96
CA ALA A 72 8.34 -21.35 -4.40
C ALA A 72 6.95 -20.83 -3.99
N PRO A 73 5.91 -21.12 -4.78
CA PRO A 73 4.53 -20.85 -4.38
C PRO A 73 4.20 -21.54 -3.07
N THR A 74 3.34 -20.92 -2.26
CA THR A 74 2.77 -21.56 -1.07
C THR A 74 1.27 -21.38 -1.02
N LEU A 75 0.61 -22.28 -0.31
CA LEU A 75 -0.81 -22.22 -0.07
C LEU A 75 -1.04 -21.64 1.32
N LEU A 76 -1.87 -20.61 1.38
CA LEU A 76 -2.31 -19.99 2.63
C LEU A 76 -3.81 -20.17 2.80
N VAL A 77 -4.22 -20.50 4.01
CA VAL A 77 -5.63 -20.43 4.38
C VAL A 77 -5.94 -19.01 4.78
N VAL A 78 -6.77 -18.33 4.00
CA VAL A 78 -7.27 -16.98 4.30
C VAL A 78 -8.64 -17.10 4.93
N GLU A 79 -8.78 -16.54 6.11
CA GLU A 79 -10.05 -16.48 6.82
C GLU A 79 -10.69 -15.10 6.61
N ARG A 80 -11.93 -15.11 6.12
CA ARG A 80 -12.77 -13.93 5.97
C ARG A 80 -13.85 -13.94 7.05
N ASP A 81 -13.67 -13.09 8.04
CA ASP A 81 -14.63 -12.90 9.13
C ASP A 81 -15.48 -11.68 8.81
N TYR A 82 -16.56 -11.88 8.06
CA TYR A 82 -17.42 -10.81 7.58
C TYR A 82 -18.11 -10.00 8.69
N PRO A 83 -18.66 -10.60 9.75
CA PRO A 83 -19.24 -9.85 10.86
C PRO A 83 -18.24 -8.98 11.63
N ASN A 84 -16.95 -9.26 11.52
CA ASN A 84 -15.90 -8.57 12.25
C ASN A 84 -14.98 -7.71 11.35
N VAL A 85 -15.37 -7.42 10.11
CA VAL A 85 -14.58 -6.56 9.20
C VAL A 85 -14.29 -5.20 9.82
N TYR A 86 -15.26 -4.58 10.50
CA TYR A 86 -15.09 -3.29 11.17
C TYR A 86 -13.96 -3.28 12.20
N LYS A 87 -13.74 -4.38 12.91
CA LYS A 87 -12.67 -4.48 13.92
C LYS A 87 -11.27 -4.28 13.32
N ARG A 88 -11.11 -4.58 12.03
CA ARG A 88 -9.84 -4.37 11.29
C ARG A 88 -9.54 -2.90 11.02
N TYR A 89 -10.54 -2.03 11.15
CA TYR A 89 -10.41 -0.58 11.02
C TYR A 89 -10.28 0.15 12.36
N THR A 90 -10.27 -0.57 13.48
CA THR A 90 -10.21 0.03 14.82
C THR A 90 -8.89 -0.19 15.52
N ALA A 91 -8.02 -1.02 14.98
CA ALA A 91 -6.73 -1.32 15.56
C ALA A 91 -5.73 -1.84 14.51
N LEU A 92 -4.46 -1.66 14.81
CA LEU A 92 -3.39 -2.28 14.03
C LEU A 92 -3.43 -3.81 14.19
N GLY A 93 -3.21 -4.52 13.10
CA GLY A 93 -3.19 -5.98 13.12
C GLY A 93 -1.97 -6.54 13.87
N PRO A 94 -2.13 -7.65 14.61
CA PRO A 94 -1.03 -8.21 15.43
C PRO A 94 0.15 -8.75 14.60
N LEU A 95 -0.02 -8.97 13.32
CA LEU A 95 1.06 -9.41 12.43
C LEU A 95 2.16 -8.36 12.31
N MET A 96 1.82 -7.08 12.40
CA MET A 96 2.82 -6.00 12.39
C MET A 96 3.81 -6.11 13.54
N ALA A 97 3.39 -6.58 14.72
CA ALA A 97 4.28 -6.82 15.85
C ALA A 97 5.02 -8.16 15.75
N LYS A 98 4.40 -9.21 15.16
CA LYS A 98 4.94 -10.57 15.14
C LYS A 98 5.85 -10.84 13.94
N VAL A 99 5.42 -10.43 12.77
CA VAL A 99 6.09 -10.70 11.49
C VAL A 99 6.88 -9.49 11.03
N GLY A 100 6.40 -8.29 11.31
CA GLY A 100 6.96 -7.04 10.83
C GLY A 100 6.27 -6.52 9.59
N ASN A 101 6.90 -5.55 8.94
CA ASN A 101 6.48 -4.98 7.67
C ASN A 101 7.44 -5.46 6.56
N GLY A 102 7.07 -5.22 5.31
CA GLY A 102 7.89 -5.62 4.20
C GLY A 102 7.37 -5.15 2.86
N GLY A 103 8.20 -5.33 1.85
CA GLY A 103 7.87 -5.05 0.46
C GLY A 103 8.96 -5.60 -0.45
N LYS A 104 8.61 -5.86 -1.71
CA LYS A 104 9.56 -6.34 -2.74
C LYS A 104 10.41 -7.54 -2.30
N GLY A 105 9.81 -8.49 -1.57
CA GLY A 105 10.50 -9.72 -1.17
C GLY A 105 11.35 -9.64 0.09
N ILE A 106 11.47 -8.49 0.70
CA ILE A 106 12.18 -8.30 1.97
C ILE A 106 11.21 -7.96 3.09
N SER A 107 11.61 -8.26 4.33
CA SER A 107 10.83 -7.92 5.52
C SER A 107 11.75 -7.49 6.66
N TRP A 108 11.22 -6.66 7.54
CA TRP A 108 11.93 -6.12 8.71
C TRP A 108 11.01 -6.07 9.92
N ASN A 109 11.62 -6.18 11.10
CA ASN A 109 10.91 -6.15 12.37
C ASN A 109 10.38 -4.75 12.70
N THR A 110 9.16 -4.66 13.17
CA THR A 110 8.49 -3.40 13.54
C THR A 110 7.94 -3.38 14.97
N GLN A 111 8.42 -4.24 15.85
CA GLN A 111 7.94 -4.30 17.25
C GLN A 111 8.13 -2.98 17.99
N THR A 112 9.26 -2.32 17.79
CA THR A 112 9.55 -1.02 18.43
C THR A 112 8.56 0.05 17.96
N GLU A 113 8.32 0.11 16.69
CA GLU A 113 7.42 1.07 16.05
C GLU A 113 5.96 0.83 16.47
N VAL A 114 5.54 -0.43 16.54
CA VAL A 114 4.21 -0.80 17.04
C VAL A 114 4.03 -0.40 18.51
N ARG A 115 5.05 -0.59 19.36
CA ARG A 115 4.98 -0.12 20.75
C ARG A 115 4.85 1.41 20.81
N GLN A 116 5.65 2.15 20.04
CA GLN A 116 5.56 3.61 19.98
C GLN A 116 4.19 4.10 19.48
N LEU A 117 3.59 3.42 18.53
CA LEU A 117 2.20 3.70 18.11
C LEU A 117 1.21 3.50 19.27
N GLY A 118 1.39 2.44 20.07
CA GLY A 118 0.55 2.21 21.24
C GLY A 118 0.68 3.31 22.31
N GLU A 119 1.87 3.90 22.44
CA GLU A 119 2.11 5.06 23.33
C GLU A 119 1.39 6.31 22.82
N LEU A 120 1.20 6.44 21.50
CA LEU A 120 0.55 7.59 20.87
C LEU A 120 -0.97 7.49 20.86
N SER A 121 -1.52 6.37 20.39
CA SER A 121 -2.96 6.21 20.16
C SER A 121 -3.66 5.39 21.24
N GLY A 122 -2.90 4.87 22.22
CA GLY A 122 -3.41 3.93 23.21
C GLY A 122 -3.53 2.50 22.68
N LEU A 123 -3.80 1.58 23.60
CA LEU A 123 -3.90 0.15 23.27
C LEU A 123 -5.34 -0.32 23.35
N VAL A 124 -5.68 -1.29 22.52
CA VAL A 124 -6.97 -2.02 22.62
C VAL A 124 -6.98 -2.86 23.87
N THR A 125 -7.96 -2.65 24.74
CA THR A 125 -8.13 -3.38 26.00
C THR A 125 -9.17 -4.50 25.89
N ALA A 126 -10.07 -4.41 24.89
CA ALA A 126 -11.10 -5.42 24.69
C ALA A 126 -10.49 -6.79 24.33
N PRO A 127 -10.97 -7.90 24.91
CA PRO A 127 -10.50 -9.22 24.54
C PRO A 127 -10.72 -9.51 23.06
N GLY A 128 -9.75 -10.15 22.42
CA GLY A 128 -9.80 -10.52 21.01
C GLY A 128 -8.44 -10.50 20.33
N ALA A 129 -8.43 -10.72 19.02
CA ALA A 129 -7.22 -10.84 18.22
C ALA A 129 -6.34 -9.57 18.23
N THR A 130 -6.91 -8.40 18.46
CA THR A 130 -6.22 -7.11 18.48
C THR A 130 -5.96 -6.57 19.90
N CYS A 131 -6.25 -7.36 20.95
CA CYS A 131 -5.94 -6.95 22.32
C CYS A 131 -4.45 -6.63 22.49
N GLY A 132 -4.15 -5.48 23.07
CA GLY A 132 -2.76 -5.00 23.24
C GLY A 132 -2.16 -4.33 22.01
N MET A 133 -2.91 -4.22 20.90
CA MET A 133 -2.45 -3.54 19.69
C MET A 133 -2.84 -2.05 19.71
N PRO A 134 -2.06 -1.18 19.01
CA PRO A 134 -2.40 0.23 18.87
C PRO A 134 -3.79 0.45 18.31
N LYS A 135 -4.53 1.39 18.89
CA LYS A 135 -5.83 1.81 18.37
C LYS A 135 -5.69 2.63 17.10
N ILE A 136 -6.69 2.55 16.24
CA ILE A 136 -6.86 3.40 15.05
C ILE A 136 -8.30 3.93 15.09
N GLU A 137 -8.51 5.04 15.77
CA GLU A 137 -9.85 5.60 15.93
C GLU A 137 -10.18 6.64 14.87
N THR A 138 -9.18 7.38 14.41
CA THR A 138 -9.30 8.48 13.46
C THR A 138 -8.42 8.26 12.22
N ASP A 139 -8.65 9.07 11.19
CA ASP A 139 -7.79 9.14 10.00
C ASP A 139 -6.37 9.64 10.35
N ILE A 140 -6.25 10.46 11.39
CA ILE A 140 -4.96 10.91 11.92
C ILE A 140 -4.17 9.71 12.46
N ASP A 141 -4.81 8.85 13.25
CA ASP A 141 -4.16 7.62 13.75
C ASP A 141 -3.72 6.72 12.59
N ALA A 142 -4.57 6.58 11.57
CA ALA A 142 -4.23 5.80 10.38
C ALA A 142 -3.02 6.39 9.64
N CYS A 143 -2.96 7.71 9.47
CA CYS A 143 -1.80 8.39 8.89
C CYS A 143 -0.52 8.17 9.72
N GLU A 144 -0.61 8.31 11.05
CA GLU A 144 0.53 8.09 11.92
C GLU A 144 1.04 6.64 11.90
N VAL A 145 0.14 5.66 11.76
CA VAL A 145 0.51 4.26 11.56
C VAL A 145 1.32 4.09 10.26
N VAL A 146 0.83 4.66 9.15
CA VAL A 146 1.55 4.58 7.87
C VAL A 146 2.93 5.23 7.97
N LEU A 147 3.01 6.45 8.51
CA LEU A 147 4.26 7.19 8.63
C LEU A 147 5.27 6.51 9.59
N MET A 148 4.79 5.90 10.65
CA MET A 148 5.66 5.21 11.62
C MET A 148 6.23 3.90 11.07
N LEU A 149 5.47 3.18 10.25
CA LEU A 149 5.85 1.86 9.75
C LEU A 149 6.53 1.89 8.37
N ALA A 150 6.43 3.01 7.64
CA ALA A 150 7.04 3.15 6.33
C ALA A 150 8.52 3.53 6.44
N PRO A 151 9.40 2.88 5.69
CA PRO A 151 10.83 3.22 5.68
C PRO A 151 11.10 4.61 5.11
N GLU A 152 10.25 5.13 4.24
CA GLU A 152 10.39 6.46 3.63
C GLU A 152 10.18 7.60 4.62
N THR A 153 9.56 7.33 5.76
CA THR A 153 9.19 8.35 6.76
C THR A 153 9.73 8.08 8.16
N ASN A 154 10.39 6.94 8.35
CA ASN A 154 11.02 6.56 9.61
C ASN A 154 12.42 6.01 9.33
N GLY A 155 13.46 6.77 9.71
CA GLY A 155 14.85 6.44 9.46
C GLY A 155 15.28 5.10 10.08
N HIS A 156 14.83 4.81 11.27
CA HIS A 156 15.10 3.53 11.93
C HIS A 156 14.53 2.34 11.12
N VAL A 157 13.34 2.51 10.54
CA VAL A 157 12.73 1.50 9.64
C VAL A 157 13.48 1.44 8.32
N ALA A 158 13.91 2.58 7.77
CA ALA A 158 14.68 2.63 6.53
C ALA A 158 16.00 1.85 6.64
N VAL A 159 16.73 2.04 7.74
CA VAL A 159 17.97 1.30 8.01
C VAL A 159 17.70 -0.20 8.12
N LYS A 160 16.66 -0.61 8.85
CA LYS A 160 16.25 -2.03 8.92
C LYS A 160 15.90 -2.61 7.55
N ALA A 161 15.21 -1.84 6.71
CA ALA A 161 14.83 -2.28 5.38
C ALA A 161 16.06 -2.49 4.48
N TRP A 162 17.02 -1.56 4.49
CA TRP A 162 18.29 -1.71 3.77
C TRP A 162 19.11 -2.89 4.29
N GLN A 163 19.17 -3.08 5.60
CA GLN A 163 19.83 -4.25 6.20
C GLN A 163 19.18 -5.57 5.81
N ALA A 164 17.83 -5.58 5.70
CA ALA A 164 17.10 -6.76 5.23
C ALA A 164 17.42 -7.08 3.76
N LEU A 165 17.52 -6.07 2.91
CA LEU A 165 17.98 -6.24 1.53
C LEU A 165 19.44 -6.74 1.49
N GLY A 166 20.31 -6.16 2.31
CA GLY A 166 21.70 -6.57 2.40
C GLY A 166 21.90 -8.04 2.77
N LYS A 167 21.07 -8.56 3.70
CA LYS A 167 21.07 -9.99 4.06
C LYS A 167 20.67 -10.89 2.89
N GLN A 168 19.81 -10.42 2.00
CA GLN A 168 19.35 -11.18 0.85
C GLN A 168 20.35 -11.13 -0.32
N THR A 169 20.99 -9.98 -0.54
CA THR A 169 21.83 -9.73 -1.71
C THR A 169 23.33 -9.84 -1.42
N GLY A 170 23.73 -9.79 -0.15
CA GLY A 170 25.14 -9.71 0.25
C GLY A 170 25.76 -8.32 0.10
N LEU A 171 24.96 -7.29 -0.26
CA LEU A 171 25.43 -5.92 -0.48
C LEU A 171 24.92 -5.01 0.63
N ASP A 172 25.82 -4.26 1.29
CA ASP A 172 25.44 -3.30 2.31
C ASP A 172 25.06 -1.94 1.70
N HIS A 173 23.79 -1.61 1.80
CA HIS A 173 23.22 -0.32 1.41
C HIS A 173 22.70 0.51 2.57
N ALA A 174 22.93 0.10 3.81
CA ALA A 174 22.43 0.82 4.99
C ALA A 174 22.97 2.26 5.08
N HIS A 175 24.15 2.52 4.49
CA HIS A 175 24.72 3.86 4.40
C HIS A 175 23.82 4.89 3.71
N LEU A 176 22.87 4.44 2.86
CA LEU A 176 21.90 5.32 2.19
C LEU A 176 20.86 5.94 3.12
N ALA A 177 20.65 5.36 4.30
CA ALA A 177 19.66 5.84 5.25
C ALA A 177 20.20 6.14 6.66
N ILE A 178 21.40 5.63 7.02
CA ILE A 178 21.91 5.66 8.38
C ILE A 178 22.13 7.09 8.91
N HIS A 179 22.43 8.05 8.04
CA HIS A 179 22.60 9.46 8.41
C HIS A 179 21.28 10.14 8.80
N ARG A 180 20.15 9.48 8.54
CA ARG A 180 18.79 9.91 8.91
C ARG A 180 18.08 8.93 9.84
N GLU A 181 18.81 8.03 10.50
CA GLU A 181 18.25 6.96 11.34
C GLU A 181 17.30 7.49 12.41
N ASP A 182 17.65 8.62 13.04
CA ASP A 182 16.84 9.22 14.11
C ASP A 182 15.65 10.04 13.61
N GLU A 183 15.53 10.24 12.30
CA GLU A 183 14.45 11.06 11.73
C GLU A 183 13.15 10.29 11.68
N LYS A 184 12.09 10.94 12.19
CA LYS A 184 10.70 10.46 12.11
C LYS A 184 9.82 11.57 11.57
N ILE A 185 9.32 11.37 10.37
CA ILE A 185 8.39 12.28 9.73
C ILE A 185 6.99 11.96 10.22
N ARG A 186 6.37 12.90 10.94
CA ARG A 186 5.04 12.77 11.51
C ARG A 186 4.03 13.55 10.68
N LEU A 187 2.75 13.25 10.85
CA LEU A 187 1.68 13.97 10.15
C LEU A 187 1.77 15.49 10.36
N ARG A 188 2.00 15.93 11.58
CA ARG A 188 2.20 17.36 11.92
C ARG A 188 3.34 18.01 11.13
N ASP A 189 4.40 17.26 10.84
CA ASP A 189 5.58 17.77 10.14
C ASP A 189 5.25 17.97 8.66
N ILE A 190 4.48 17.04 8.06
CA ILE A 190 4.02 17.12 6.67
C ILE A 190 3.00 18.24 6.50
N GLN A 191 2.15 18.47 7.48
CA GLN A 191 1.18 19.57 7.47
C GLN A 191 1.88 20.93 7.58
N ALA A 192 2.99 21.00 8.31
CA ALA A 192 3.72 22.25 8.50
C ALA A 192 4.52 22.67 7.25
N GLN A 193 5.16 21.72 6.60
CA GLN A 193 5.95 21.93 5.38
C GLN A 193 6.25 20.62 4.66
N PRO A 194 6.55 20.65 3.35
CA PRO A 194 7.01 19.49 2.62
C PRO A 194 8.26 18.88 3.26
N ARG A 195 8.32 17.54 3.27
CA ARG A 195 9.45 16.79 3.82
C ARG A 195 10.11 15.93 2.75
N LYS A 196 11.43 15.90 2.77
CA LYS A 196 12.19 14.96 1.96
C LYS A 196 12.00 13.56 2.50
N ILE A 197 11.64 12.61 1.65
CA ILE A 197 11.54 11.20 2.02
C ILE A 197 12.92 10.61 2.32
N ILE A 198 12.94 9.58 3.13
CA ILE A 198 14.16 8.82 3.45
C ILE A 198 14.34 7.74 2.38
N SER A 199 15.57 7.52 1.94
CA SER A 199 15.88 6.46 0.99
C SER A 199 15.56 5.08 1.57
N SER A 200 14.95 4.21 0.78
CA SER A 200 14.59 2.85 1.19
C SER A 200 14.64 1.88 0.01
N PRO A 201 14.68 0.56 0.26
CA PRO A 201 14.59 -0.43 -0.81
C PRO A 201 13.25 -0.42 -1.55
N THR A 202 12.19 0.00 -0.89
CA THR A 202 10.85 0.14 -1.50
C THR A 202 10.76 1.39 -2.34
N TRP A 203 11.56 2.38 -2.01
CA TRP A 203 11.72 3.63 -2.74
C TRP A 203 13.21 3.94 -2.91
N SER A 204 13.80 3.46 -3.98
CA SER A 204 15.22 3.64 -4.32
C SER A 204 15.48 4.90 -5.17
N GLY A 205 14.66 5.94 -5.02
CA GLY A 205 14.87 7.22 -5.71
C GLY A 205 16.19 7.85 -5.31
N ILE A 206 16.83 8.59 -6.23
CA ILE A 206 18.02 9.35 -5.93
C ILE A 206 17.65 10.44 -4.91
N GLU A 207 18.42 10.52 -3.85
CA GLU A 207 18.26 11.53 -2.85
C GLU A 207 18.89 12.84 -3.32
N SER A 208 18.11 13.92 -3.36
CA SER A 208 18.59 15.26 -3.67
C SER A 208 18.39 16.18 -2.49
N GLU A 209 19.39 17.03 -2.22
CA GLU A 209 19.29 18.03 -1.16
C GLU A 209 18.27 19.13 -1.48
N THR A 210 17.99 19.36 -2.74
CA THR A 210 17.11 20.44 -3.21
C THR A 210 15.67 20.00 -3.43
N VAL A 211 15.41 18.70 -3.59
CA VAL A 211 14.10 18.15 -3.92
C VAL A 211 13.60 17.25 -2.83
N SER A 212 12.46 17.54 -2.30
CA SER A 212 12.13 17.10 -0.97
C SER A 212 11.12 15.97 -0.84
N TYR A 213 10.36 15.51 -1.86
CA TYR A 213 9.22 14.70 -1.43
C TYR A 213 8.48 13.80 -2.40
N ASN A 214 8.79 13.78 -3.65
CA ASN A 214 8.19 12.75 -4.52
C ASN A 214 9.03 12.43 -5.76
N ALA A 215 8.83 11.26 -6.29
CA ALA A 215 9.57 10.74 -7.44
C ALA A 215 9.41 11.59 -8.70
N GLY A 216 8.20 12.01 -8.97
CA GLY A 216 7.93 12.82 -10.16
C GLY A 216 8.68 14.14 -10.14
N TYR A 217 8.81 14.72 -8.97
CA TYR A 217 9.56 15.96 -8.78
C TYR A 217 11.06 15.75 -9.00
N THR A 218 11.60 14.67 -8.46
CA THR A 218 13.01 14.29 -8.65
C THR A 218 13.32 14.03 -10.12
N ASN A 219 12.46 13.34 -10.86
CA ASN A 219 12.62 13.11 -12.29
C ASN A 219 12.76 14.41 -13.08
N VAL A 220 11.97 15.44 -12.75
CA VAL A 220 11.97 16.71 -13.45
C VAL A 220 13.19 17.57 -13.08
N HIS A 221 13.52 17.66 -11.80
CA HIS A 221 14.58 18.55 -11.31
C HIS A 221 15.99 17.98 -11.46
N GLU A 222 16.12 16.67 -11.24
CA GLU A 222 17.41 15.97 -11.35
C GLU A 222 17.60 15.33 -12.73
N LEU A 223 16.67 15.55 -13.66
CA LEU A 223 16.68 14.98 -15.02
C LEU A 223 16.80 13.45 -15.05
N ILE A 224 16.25 12.80 -14.05
CA ILE A 224 16.23 11.34 -13.96
C ILE A 224 15.20 10.80 -14.95
N PRO A 225 15.57 9.89 -15.85
CA PRO A 225 14.63 9.36 -16.82
C PRO A 225 13.42 8.70 -16.16
N TRP A 226 12.25 8.91 -16.73
CA TRP A 226 11.05 8.16 -16.38
C TRP A 226 11.21 6.70 -16.80
N ARG A 227 10.50 5.79 -16.12
CA ARG A 227 10.48 4.37 -16.47
C ARG A 227 9.56 4.11 -17.67
N THR A 228 9.79 4.85 -18.74
CA THR A 228 9.14 4.72 -20.03
C THR A 228 10.17 4.37 -21.09
N LEU A 229 9.74 3.87 -22.23
CA LEU A 229 10.63 3.49 -23.31
C LEU A 229 11.52 4.67 -23.78
N THR A 230 10.99 5.88 -23.73
CA THR A 230 11.69 7.11 -24.12
C THR A 230 12.43 7.82 -22.99
N GLY A 231 12.25 7.36 -21.74
CA GLY A 231 12.75 8.04 -20.55
C GLY A 231 12.05 9.36 -20.23
N ARG A 232 10.96 9.69 -20.93
CA ARG A 232 10.21 10.94 -20.79
C ARG A 232 8.78 10.66 -20.31
N GLN A 233 8.16 11.62 -19.68
CA GLN A 233 6.72 11.58 -19.42
C GLN A 233 5.98 11.62 -20.76
N GLN A 234 5.04 10.69 -20.94
CA GLN A 234 4.33 10.53 -22.21
C GLN A 234 2.92 11.09 -22.09
N PHE A 235 2.57 12.00 -23.02
CA PHE A 235 1.20 12.47 -23.22
C PHE A 235 0.57 11.87 -24.48
N TYR A 236 1.40 11.26 -25.33
CA TYR A 236 1.00 10.57 -26.54
C TYR A 236 1.56 9.16 -26.53
N MET A 237 0.72 8.17 -26.77
CA MET A 237 1.11 6.77 -26.88
C MET A 237 0.99 6.34 -28.35
N ASP A 238 2.15 6.13 -28.98
CA ASP A 238 2.25 5.69 -30.38
C ASP A 238 2.22 4.15 -30.53
N HIS A 239 1.72 3.45 -29.52
CA HIS A 239 1.53 2.01 -29.58
C HIS A 239 0.48 1.69 -30.68
N PRO A 240 0.75 0.74 -31.61
CA PRO A 240 -0.12 0.47 -32.75
C PRO A 240 -1.59 0.22 -32.38
N TRP A 241 -1.86 -0.46 -31.29
CA TRP A 241 -3.23 -0.71 -30.82
C TRP A 241 -3.90 0.56 -30.30
N MET A 242 -3.17 1.39 -29.54
CA MET A 242 -3.71 2.66 -29.06
C MET A 242 -4.05 3.59 -30.21
N ILE A 243 -3.21 3.63 -31.24
CA ILE A 243 -3.49 4.39 -32.46
C ILE A 243 -4.70 3.83 -33.20
N ALA A 244 -4.78 2.49 -33.35
CA ALA A 244 -5.90 1.84 -34.01
C ALA A 244 -7.24 2.09 -33.29
N PHE A 245 -7.24 2.13 -31.96
CA PHE A 245 -8.42 2.50 -31.16
C PHE A 245 -8.64 4.01 -31.06
N GLY A 246 -7.74 4.81 -31.60
CA GLY A 246 -7.80 6.27 -31.54
C GLY A 246 -7.54 6.83 -30.13
N GLU A 247 -6.80 6.12 -29.31
CA GLU A 247 -6.50 6.45 -27.91
C GLU A 247 -5.05 6.88 -27.69
N GLY A 248 -4.35 7.27 -28.76
CA GLY A 248 -2.98 7.78 -28.68
C GLY A 248 -2.85 9.07 -27.84
N PHE A 249 -3.91 9.87 -27.76
CA PHE A 249 -4.01 11.02 -26.86
C PHE A 249 -4.99 10.76 -25.74
N THR A 250 -4.69 11.31 -24.57
CA THR A 250 -5.62 11.36 -23.43
C THR A 250 -6.75 12.34 -23.76
N SER A 251 -7.82 11.84 -24.34
CA SER A 251 -9.02 12.63 -24.62
C SER A 251 -10.22 12.00 -23.95
N TYR A 252 -11.18 12.83 -23.53
CA TYR A 252 -12.41 12.30 -22.97
C TYR A 252 -13.17 11.50 -24.03
N ARG A 253 -13.53 10.28 -23.66
CA ARG A 253 -14.47 9.46 -24.40
C ARG A 253 -15.49 8.90 -23.41
N PRO A 254 -16.77 8.93 -23.75
CA PRO A 254 -17.76 8.27 -22.91
C PRO A 254 -17.46 6.77 -22.83
N PRO A 255 -17.58 6.14 -21.65
CA PRO A 255 -17.44 4.69 -21.52
C PRO A 255 -18.36 3.97 -22.52
N VAL A 256 -17.86 2.87 -23.07
CA VAL A 256 -18.59 2.08 -24.10
C VAL A 256 -19.92 1.58 -23.57
N ASP A 257 -20.01 1.32 -22.29
CA ASP A 257 -21.19 0.78 -21.59
C ASP A 257 -22.19 1.86 -21.11
N LEU A 258 -21.89 3.16 -21.30
CA LEU A 258 -22.80 4.24 -20.90
C LEU A 258 -24.21 4.08 -21.50
N LYS A 259 -24.33 3.43 -22.67
CA LYS A 259 -25.63 3.15 -23.30
C LYS A 259 -26.37 1.99 -22.63
N THR A 260 -25.65 1.11 -21.95
CA THR A 260 -26.20 -0.09 -21.30
C THR A 260 -26.36 0.11 -19.81
N THR A 261 -25.55 0.99 -19.20
CA THR A 261 -25.62 1.30 -17.77
C THR A 261 -26.70 2.37 -17.55
N ARG A 262 -27.88 1.95 -17.13
CA ARG A 262 -28.95 2.86 -16.72
C ARG A 262 -29.09 2.82 -15.21
N ILE A 263 -29.15 3.98 -14.58
CA ILE A 263 -29.62 4.09 -13.20
C ILE A 263 -31.11 3.76 -13.23
N GLN A 264 -31.45 2.58 -12.76
CA GLN A 264 -32.84 2.09 -12.79
C GLN A 264 -33.47 2.33 -11.42
N GLY A 265 -33.56 3.38 -10.89
CA GLY A 265 -34.38 3.77 -9.74
C GLY A 265 -34.78 2.64 -8.78
N VAL A 266 -36.05 2.57 -8.46
CA VAL A 266 -36.63 1.52 -7.61
C VAL A 266 -37.23 0.42 -8.49
N LYS A 267 -36.87 -0.85 -8.26
CA LYS A 267 -37.49 -1.99 -8.96
C LYS A 267 -38.98 -2.08 -8.62
N PRO A 268 -39.79 -2.75 -9.48
CA PRO A 268 -41.22 -2.95 -9.21
C PRO A 268 -41.53 -3.62 -7.87
N ASN A 269 -40.57 -4.38 -7.31
CA ASN A 269 -40.67 -5.03 -6.00
C ASN A 269 -40.36 -4.09 -4.81
N GLY A 270 -40.09 -2.81 -5.06
CA GLY A 270 -39.76 -1.82 -4.03
C GLY A 270 -38.29 -1.82 -3.57
N ASN A 271 -37.44 -2.71 -4.09
CA ASN A 271 -36.03 -2.73 -3.72
C ASN A 271 -35.26 -1.61 -4.46
N PRO A 272 -34.46 -0.81 -3.74
CA PRO A 272 -33.60 0.18 -4.39
C PRO A 272 -32.53 -0.51 -5.23
N GLU A 273 -32.25 0.05 -6.40
CA GLU A 273 -31.17 -0.39 -7.27
C GLU A 273 -30.34 0.81 -7.68
N ILE A 274 -29.03 0.66 -7.60
CA ILE A 274 -28.08 1.64 -8.10
C ILE A 274 -27.09 0.94 -9.02
N ALA A 275 -26.91 1.49 -10.20
CA ALA A 275 -25.86 1.04 -11.11
C ALA A 275 -24.59 1.86 -10.86
N LEU A 276 -23.48 1.18 -10.64
CA LEU A 276 -22.18 1.80 -10.41
C LEU A 276 -21.20 1.36 -11.49
N ASN A 277 -20.46 2.31 -12.03
CA ASN A 277 -19.32 1.97 -12.89
C ASN A 277 -18.13 1.59 -12.00
N PHE A 278 -17.62 0.40 -12.20
CA PHE A 278 -16.42 -0.07 -11.51
C PHE A 278 -15.19 0.30 -12.34
N ILE A 279 -14.31 1.10 -11.75
CA ILE A 279 -13.05 1.53 -12.36
C ILE A 279 -11.89 1.02 -11.51
N THR A 280 -11.00 0.26 -12.13
CA THR A 280 -9.74 -0.16 -11.49
C THR A 280 -8.60 0.64 -12.10
N PRO A 281 -7.93 1.51 -11.34
CA PRO A 281 -6.80 2.29 -11.85
C PRO A 281 -5.52 1.46 -12.05
N HIS A 282 -5.51 0.24 -11.52
CA HIS A 282 -4.38 -0.69 -11.64
C HIS A 282 -4.89 -2.09 -11.99
N GLN A 283 -4.17 -2.73 -12.88
CA GLN A 283 -4.30 -4.15 -13.18
C GLN A 283 -3.24 -4.94 -12.43
#